data_d79f3e265e325efebb13fca53854bf9e
#
_entry.id   d79f3e265e325efebb13fca53854bf9e
#
_cell.length_a   1.000
_cell.length_b   1.000
_cell.length_c   1.000
_cell.angle_alpha   90.00
_cell.angle_beta   90.00
_cell.angle_gamma   90.00
#
_symmetry.space_group_name_H-M   'P 1'
#
loop_
_entity.id
_entity.type
_entity.pdbx_description
1 polymer ?
#
loop_
_entity_poly.entity_id
_entity_poly.type
_entity_poly.pdbx_seq_one_letter_code
_entity_poly.pdbx_strand_id
1 'polypeptide(L)'
;LINFFISLIVYLLVVGVFTQLGKHLIGRPRPNHTNFDNLLDFNFLSLDSSFHSFPSGHSSTIFMLCFILCATLPKLKYFFYLLASIVAFSRVVVGAHFFTDIVAGGVLALIVFKILKNHTIFNKKFMFSKYIFSKNSELYTCITVFLFVSIFFTVSPTLDLFVSSLFYYGNSQFFIQSFDLLSIIFRDIFLPFLLIYILVFPIFGLFFKIDFIFFNYKFSIKEITLIWFSQILTILVFINLVLKNLWGRARPGDVLEFGGESIFTSWYQLSNACKTNCSFVSGDASVGFSIVILYLITKNVLFLYLSLVSGILLGFIRIMAGGHFLSDVLFAGLFTIILNLIIIHFYKKIYE
;
A
#
# COMPACT_ATOMS: atom_id res chain seq x y z
N LEU A 1 4.41 20.33 -4.70
CA LEU A 1 3.48 19.19 -4.58
C LEU A 1 2.49 19.19 -5.75
N ILE A 2 1.75 20.28 -5.98
CA ILE A 2 0.77 20.41 -7.08
C ILE A 2 1.39 20.06 -8.43
N ASN A 3 2.57 20.58 -8.75
CA ASN A 3 3.25 20.29 -10.03
C ASN A 3 3.65 18.81 -10.17
N PHE A 4 3.93 18.10 -9.08
CA PHE A 4 4.17 16.66 -9.11
C PHE A 4 2.90 15.90 -9.49
N PHE A 5 1.79 16.20 -8.82
CA PHE A 5 0.52 15.55 -9.13
C PHE A 5 0.07 15.80 -10.56
N ILE A 6 0.18 17.04 -11.02
CA ILE A 6 -0.14 17.38 -12.42
C ILE A 6 0.73 16.56 -13.37
N SER A 7 2.03 16.45 -13.10
CA SER A 7 2.93 15.69 -13.94
C SER A 7 2.63 14.19 -13.87
N LEU A 8 2.39 13.63 -12.67
CA LEU A 8 2.00 12.23 -12.51
C LEU A 8 0.75 11.91 -13.34
N ILE A 9 -0.28 12.74 -13.24
CA ILE A 9 -1.51 12.60 -14.01
C ILE A 9 -1.21 12.66 -15.52
N VAL A 10 -0.44 13.65 -15.98
CA VAL A 10 -0.10 13.79 -17.40
C VAL A 10 0.66 12.57 -17.93
N TYR A 11 1.67 12.08 -17.20
CA TYR A 11 2.42 10.89 -17.62
C TYR A 11 1.52 9.64 -17.72
N LEU A 12 0.64 9.44 -16.72
CA LEU A 12 -0.29 8.31 -16.72
C LEU A 12 -1.36 8.44 -17.82
N LEU A 13 -1.89 9.63 -18.06
CA LEU A 13 -2.84 9.88 -19.14
C LEU A 13 -2.21 9.63 -20.51
N VAL A 14 -1.02 10.16 -20.77
CA VAL A 14 -0.34 10.01 -22.07
C VAL A 14 -0.02 8.53 -22.33
N VAL A 15 0.55 7.80 -21.37
CA VAL A 15 0.82 6.37 -21.56
C VAL A 15 -0.48 5.58 -21.72
N GLY A 16 -1.55 5.95 -21.01
CA GLY A 16 -2.87 5.35 -21.13
C GLY A 16 -3.45 5.51 -22.54
N VAL A 17 -3.40 6.72 -23.10
CA VAL A 17 -3.87 7.01 -24.47
C VAL A 17 -3.10 6.16 -25.50
N PHE A 18 -1.77 6.16 -25.46
CA PHE A 18 -0.98 5.35 -26.38
C PHE A 18 -1.21 3.85 -26.22
N THR A 19 -1.44 3.39 -24.99
CA THR A 19 -1.79 1.98 -24.73
C THR A 19 -3.14 1.63 -25.35
N GLN A 20 -4.16 2.47 -25.19
CA GLN A 20 -5.49 2.24 -25.78
C GLN A 20 -5.43 2.29 -27.31
N LEU A 21 -4.72 3.26 -27.87
CA LEU A 21 -4.49 3.31 -29.32
C LEU A 21 -3.83 2.02 -29.81
N GLY A 22 -2.79 1.53 -29.16
CA GLY A 22 -2.14 0.28 -29.54
C GLY A 22 -3.08 -0.92 -29.48
N LYS A 23 -3.95 -1.01 -28.47
CA LYS A 23 -4.92 -2.11 -28.32
C LYS A 23 -5.92 -2.13 -29.48
N HIS A 24 -6.52 -0.99 -29.79
CA HIS A 24 -7.50 -0.90 -30.88
C HIS A 24 -6.85 -1.12 -32.24
N LEU A 25 -5.64 -0.56 -32.48
CA LEU A 25 -4.97 -0.69 -33.77
C LEU A 25 -4.50 -2.11 -34.06
N ILE A 26 -3.96 -2.82 -33.06
CA ILE A 26 -3.32 -4.12 -33.25
C ILE A 26 -4.33 -5.27 -33.11
N GLY A 27 -5.29 -5.17 -32.18
CA GLY A 27 -6.35 -6.16 -32.04
C GLY A 27 -5.83 -7.58 -31.77
N ARG A 28 -4.85 -7.74 -30.87
CA ARG A 28 -4.34 -9.08 -30.50
C ARG A 28 -5.29 -9.79 -29.55
N PRO A 29 -5.68 -11.05 -29.80
CA PRO A 29 -6.51 -11.81 -28.90
C PRO A 29 -5.79 -12.10 -27.57
N ARG A 30 -6.55 -12.25 -26.48
CA ARG A 30 -6.01 -12.59 -25.16
C ARG A 30 -5.77 -14.09 -25.03
N PRO A 31 -4.76 -14.55 -24.23
CA PRO A 31 -4.46 -15.97 -24.05
C PRO A 31 -5.68 -16.81 -23.63
N ASN A 32 -6.52 -16.30 -22.72
CA ASN A 32 -7.71 -16.99 -22.21
C ASN A 32 -8.91 -17.01 -23.19
N HIS A 33 -8.80 -16.32 -24.34
CA HIS A 33 -9.82 -16.29 -25.40
C HIS A 33 -9.30 -16.89 -26.73
N THR A 34 -8.09 -17.42 -26.76
CA THR A 34 -7.45 -17.98 -27.96
C THR A 34 -7.33 -19.48 -27.85
N ASN A 35 -7.72 -20.21 -28.90
CA ASN A 35 -7.26 -21.59 -29.11
C ASN A 35 -5.81 -21.56 -29.63
N PHE A 36 -4.97 -22.48 -29.14
CA PHE A 36 -3.54 -22.53 -29.53
C PHE A 36 -3.31 -22.65 -31.03
N ASP A 37 -4.33 -23.13 -31.77
CA ASP A 37 -4.28 -23.26 -33.23
C ASP A 37 -4.38 -21.92 -33.97
N ASN A 38 -4.89 -20.84 -33.31
CA ASN A 38 -5.18 -19.53 -33.91
C ASN A 38 -4.49 -18.36 -33.17
N LEU A 39 -3.25 -18.54 -32.75
CA LEU A 39 -2.46 -17.52 -32.01
C LEU A 39 -2.21 -16.23 -32.81
N LEU A 40 -2.35 -16.28 -34.15
CA LEU A 40 -2.10 -15.16 -35.06
C LEU A 40 -3.37 -14.49 -35.59
N ASP A 41 -4.52 -14.79 -35.01
CA ASP A 41 -5.81 -14.22 -35.43
C ASP A 41 -5.98 -12.78 -34.87
N PHE A 42 -5.26 -11.86 -35.47
CA PHE A 42 -5.34 -10.43 -35.15
C PHE A 42 -6.60 -9.81 -35.75
N ASN A 43 -7.39 -9.13 -34.93
CA ASN A 43 -8.55 -8.36 -35.38
C ASN A 43 -8.23 -6.85 -35.32
N PHE A 44 -7.62 -6.35 -36.39
CA PHE A 44 -7.21 -4.93 -36.46
C PHE A 44 -8.43 -4.01 -36.34
N LEU A 45 -8.24 -2.89 -35.64
CA LEU A 45 -9.27 -1.89 -35.34
C LEU A 45 -10.46 -2.45 -34.54
N SER A 46 -10.23 -3.52 -33.77
CA SER A 46 -11.29 -4.14 -32.97
C SER A 46 -11.73 -3.25 -31.79
N LEU A 47 -13.04 -3.22 -31.55
CA LEU A 47 -13.67 -2.64 -30.36
C LEU A 47 -13.92 -3.71 -29.27
N ASP A 48 -13.78 -4.99 -29.61
CA ASP A 48 -13.96 -6.08 -28.67
C ASP A 48 -12.79 -6.22 -27.71
N SER A 49 -13.07 -6.21 -26.41
CA SER A 49 -12.07 -6.32 -25.35
C SER A 49 -11.32 -7.65 -25.32
N SER A 50 -11.85 -8.71 -25.92
CA SER A 50 -11.20 -10.01 -26.08
C SER A 50 -9.93 -9.93 -26.96
N PHE A 51 -9.91 -8.96 -27.90
CA PHE A 51 -8.78 -8.66 -28.80
C PHE A 51 -7.86 -7.54 -28.28
N HIS A 52 -8.03 -7.05 -27.05
CA HIS A 52 -7.21 -5.98 -26.47
C HIS A 52 -6.06 -6.52 -25.60
N SER A 53 -5.31 -7.52 -26.10
CA SER A 53 -4.14 -8.05 -25.36
C SER A 53 -2.90 -7.16 -25.47
N PHE A 54 -2.59 -6.63 -26.65
CA PHE A 54 -1.33 -5.91 -26.90
C PHE A 54 -1.54 -4.40 -27.11
N PRO A 55 -0.71 -3.54 -26.47
CA PRO A 55 0.19 -3.85 -25.35
C PRO A 55 -0.57 -3.97 -24.01
N SER A 56 0.07 -4.54 -22.98
CA SER A 56 -0.54 -4.67 -21.66
C SER A 56 -0.68 -3.32 -20.97
N GLY A 57 -1.94 -2.94 -20.67
CA GLY A 57 -2.25 -1.68 -19.99
C GLY A 57 -1.76 -1.64 -18.54
N HIS A 58 -1.87 -2.76 -17.81
CA HIS A 58 -1.34 -2.88 -16.45
C HIS A 58 0.18 -2.70 -16.44
N SER A 59 0.87 -3.32 -17.41
CA SER A 59 2.32 -3.22 -17.53
C SER A 59 2.75 -1.79 -17.85
N SER A 60 2.11 -1.12 -18.82
CA SER A 60 2.46 0.24 -19.18
C SER A 60 2.23 1.24 -18.04
N THR A 61 1.13 1.09 -17.31
CA THR A 61 0.83 1.95 -16.16
C THR A 61 1.79 1.76 -15.00
N ILE A 62 2.06 0.50 -14.62
CA ILE A 62 2.95 0.23 -13.48
C ILE A 62 4.41 0.58 -13.77
N PHE A 63 4.90 0.34 -14.99
CA PHE A 63 6.25 0.75 -15.38
C PHE A 63 6.37 2.26 -15.51
N MET A 64 5.35 2.98 -16.00
CA MET A 64 5.34 4.45 -15.99
C MET A 64 5.48 4.99 -14.57
N LEU A 65 4.69 4.46 -13.64
CA LEU A 65 4.78 4.80 -12.22
C LEU A 65 6.16 4.48 -11.64
N CYS A 66 6.69 3.30 -11.97
CA CYS A 66 8.04 2.89 -11.58
C CYS A 66 9.11 3.89 -12.03
N PHE A 67 9.09 4.33 -13.30
CA PHE A 67 10.07 5.28 -13.82
C PHE A 67 9.96 6.65 -13.13
N ILE A 68 8.75 7.13 -12.85
CA ILE A 68 8.53 8.38 -12.11
C ILE A 68 9.11 8.25 -10.70
N LEU A 69 8.84 7.12 -10.02
CA LEU A 69 9.35 6.87 -8.65
C LEU A 69 10.86 6.69 -8.61
N CYS A 70 11.44 5.99 -9.58
CA CYS A 70 12.90 5.87 -9.70
C CYS A 70 13.57 7.24 -9.91
N ALA A 71 12.90 8.16 -10.62
CA ALA A 71 13.40 9.52 -10.79
C ALA A 71 13.29 10.35 -9.49
N THR A 72 12.29 10.09 -8.67
CA THR A 72 12.04 10.83 -7.40
C THR A 72 12.78 10.21 -6.22
N LEU A 73 12.87 8.89 -6.14
CA LEU A 73 13.46 8.11 -5.04
C LEU A 73 14.54 7.14 -5.58
N PRO A 74 15.67 7.65 -6.10
CA PRO A 74 16.65 6.83 -6.82
C PRO A 74 17.30 5.74 -5.94
N LYS A 75 17.31 5.89 -4.62
CA LYS A 75 17.82 4.87 -3.68
C LYS A 75 16.96 3.60 -3.66
N LEU A 76 15.68 3.70 -3.98
CA LEU A 76 14.72 2.59 -3.99
C LEU A 76 14.46 2.04 -5.41
N LYS A 77 15.26 2.41 -6.41
CA LYS A 77 15.00 2.06 -7.82
C LYS A 77 14.85 0.56 -8.06
N TYR A 78 15.70 -0.27 -7.47
CA TYR A 78 15.65 -1.73 -7.65
C TYR A 78 14.40 -2.35 -7.03
N PHE A 79 13.94 -1.82 -5.91
CA PHE A 79 12.67 -2.21 -5.28
C PHE A 79 11.48 -1.89 -6.19
N PHE A 80 11.43 -0.69 -6.79
CA PHE A 80 10.35 -0.32 -7.70
C PHE A 80 10.38 -1.15 -9.00
N TYR A 81 11.56 -1.44 -9.55
CA TYR A 81 11.66 -2.36 -10.71
C TYR A 81 11.16 -3.75 -10.38
N LEU A 82 11.53 -4.31 -9.22
CA LEU A 82 11.06 -5.61 -8.78
C LEU A 82 9.53 -5.65 -8.68
N LEU A 83 8.93 -4.66 -8.01
CA LEU A 83 7.48 -4.57 -7.86
C LEU A 83 6.77 -4.43 -9.21
N ALA A 84 7.24 -3.55 -10.08
CA ALA A 84 6.65 -3.39 -11.41
C ALA A 84 6.73 -4.68 -12.24
N SER A 85 7.83 -5.42 -12.12
CA SER A 85 8.01 -6.71 -12.79
C SER A 85 7.06 -7.78 -12.26
N ILE A 86 6.86 -7.85 -10.93
CA ILE A 86 5.89 -8.79 -10.31
C ILE A 86 4.47 -8.51 -10.82
N VAL A 87 4.04 -7.24 -10.83
CA VAL A 87 2.71 -6.87 -11.35
C VAL A 87 2.56 -7.18 -12.82
N ALA A 88 3.55 -6.85 -13.64
CA ALA A 88 3.51 -7.16 -15.06
C ALA A 88 3.43 -8.69 -15.29
N PHE A 89 4.24 -9.48 -14.58
CA PHE A 89 4.25 -10.92 -14.69
C PHE A 89 2.97 -11.58 -14.20
N SER A 90 2.33 -11.04 -13.16
CA SER A 90 1.04 -11.55 -12.68
C SER A 90 -0.03 -11.58 -13.79
N ARG A 91 0.05 -10.69 -14.79
CA ARG A 91 -0.89 -10.64 -15.91
C ARG A 91 -0.70 -11.81 -16.89
N VAL A 92 0.49 -12.38 -16.95
CA VAL A 92 0.77 -13.61 -17.71
C VAL A 92 0.22 -14.82 -16.94
N VAL A 93 0.45 -14.88 -15.64
CA VAL A 93 -0.04 -15.99 -14.78
C VAL A 93 -1.57 -16.10 -14.82
N VAL A 94 -2.29 -14.98 -14.84
CA VAL A 94 -3.78 -14.96 -14.93
C VAL A 94 -4.28 -15.25 -16.36
N GLY A 95 -3.39 -15.43 -17.36
CA GLY A 95 -3.78 -15.65 -18.76
C GLY A 95 -4.40 -14.44 -19.46
N ALA A 96 -4.26 -13.23 -18.90
CA ALA A 96 -4.80 -12.01 -19.47
C ALA A 96 -3.94 -11.42 -20.59
N HIS A 97 -2.65 -11.70 -20.58
CA HIS A 97 -1.66 -11.16 -21.50
C HIS A 97 -0.54 -12.16 -21.80
N PHE A 98 0.01 -12.13 -23.01
CA PHE A 98 1.25 -12.83 -23.33
C PHE A 98 2.47 -12.10 -22.72
N PHE A 99 3.58 -12.82 -22.58
CA PHE A 99 4.82 -12.22 -22.09
C PHE A 99 5.29 -11.02 -22.96
N THR A 100 5.13 -11.12 -24.27
CA THR A 100 5.44 -10.04 -25.20
C THR A 100 4.61 -8.78 -24.98
N ASP A 101 3.34 -8.92 -24.55
CA ASP A 101 2.46 -7.78 -24.29
C ASP A 101 2.91 -6.97 -23.07
N ILE A 102 3.41 -7.66 -22.03
CA ILE A 102 3.93 -7.00 -20.84
C ILE A 102 5.26 -6.30 -21.10
N VAL A 103 6.13 -6.90 -21.91
CA VAL A 103 7.38 -6.27 -22.34
C VAL A 103 7.09 -5.03 -23.18
N ALA A 104 6.19 -5.14 -24.16
CA ALA A 104 5.78 -4.00 -24.99
C ALA A 104 5.18 -2.85 -24.17
N GLY A 105 4.34 -3.17 -23.16
CA GLY A 105 3.80 -2.18 -22.22
C GLY A 105 4.90 -1.46 -21.44
N GLY A 106 5.90 -2.18 -20.96
CA GLY A 106 7.07 -1.59 -20.28
C GLY A 106 7.93 -0.70 -21.19
N VAL A 107 8.17 -1.14 -22.42
CA VAL A 107 8.91 -0.36 -23.43
C VAL A 107 8.14 0.90 -23.83
N LEU A 108 6.83 0.80 -24.04
CA LEU A 108 5.96 1.96 -24.30
C LEU A 108 6.04 3.00 -23.17
N ALA A 109 5.96 2.53 -21.94
CA ALA A 109 6.11 3.40 -20.76
C ALA A 109 7.48 4.09 -20.74
N LEU A 110 8.56 3.37 -21.05
CA LEU A 110 9.91 3.94 -21.10
C LEU A 110 10.06 5.02 -22.19
N ILE A 111 9.51 4.78 -23.37
CA ILE A 111 9.55 5.72 -24.49
C ILE A 111 8.79 7.00 -24.11
N VAL A 112 7.55 6.86 -23.64
CA VAL A 112 6.72 8.00 -23.22
C VAL A 112 7.39 8.76 -22.08
N PHE A 113 7.95 8.06 -21.09
CA PHE A 113 8.67 8.68 -19.98
C PHE A 113 9.87 9.51 -20.47
N LYS A 114 10.68 8.98 -21.37
CA LYS A 114 11.84 9.71 -21.94
C LYS A 114 11.42 10.94 -22.75
N ILE A 115 10.38 10.82 -23.57
CA ILE A 115 9.88 11.93 -24.39
C ILE A 115 9.39 13.07 -23.48
N LEU A 116 8.53 12.75 -22.51
CA LEU A 116 7.97 13.76 -21.60
C LEU A 116 9.03 14.38 -20.70
N LYS A 117 9.99 13.58 -20.21
CA LYS A 117 11.09 14.06 -19.38
C LYS A 117 12.00 15.07 -20.11
N ASN A 118 12.19 14.90 -21.42
CA ASN A 118 13.04 15.77 -22.22
C ASN A 118 12.31 17.05 -22.68
N HIS A 119 11.00 17.12 -22.54
CA HIS A 119 10.24 18.31 -22.92
C HIS A 119 10.49 19.45 -21.95
N THR A 120 10.87 20.63 -22.44
CA THR A 120 11.33 21.81 -21.67
C THR A 120 10.34 22.30 -20.61
N ILE A 121 9.04 22.10 -20.82
CA ILE A 121 7.96 22.45 -19.87
C ILE A 121 8.10 21.62 -18.58
N PHE A 122 8.54 20.36 -18.68
CA PHE A 122 8.71 19.46 -17.56
C PHE A 122 10.11 19.53 -16.95
N ASN A 123 11.14 19.85 -17.73
CA ASN A 123 12.53 19.81 -17.29
C ASN A 123 12.90 20.93 -16.28
N LYS A 124 12.35 22.16 -16.44
CA LYS A 124 12.61 23.29 -15.52
C LYS A 124 11.81 23.20 -14.19
N LYS A 125 10.65 22.51 -14.18
CA LYS A 125 9.79 22.35 -12.98
C LYS A 125 9.98 21.01 -12.29
N PHE A 126 10.62 20.02 -12.93
CA PHE A 126 10.84 18.66 -12.45
C PHE A 126 12.21 18.47 -11.77
N MET A 127 12.89 19.52 -11.41
CA MET A 127 14.06 19.40 -10.51
C MET A 127 13.60 19.00 -9.10
N PHE A 128 13.11 17.78 -9.04
CA PHE A 128 12.51 17.13 -7.89
C PHE A 128 13.50 16.87 -6.74
N SER A 129 14.80 16.76 -7.05
CA SER A 129 15.73 16.21 -6.08
C SER A 129 16.15 17.20 -4.96
N LYS A 130 16.02 18.50 -5.17
CA LYS A 130 16.52 19.49 -4.19
C LYS A 130 15.43 20.05 -3.25
N TYR A 131 14.16 20.04 -3.66
CA TYR A 131 13.06 20.68 -2.92
C TYR A 131 12.25 19.74 -2.04
N ILE A 132 12.18 18.44 -2.38
CA ILE A 132 11.44 17.44 -1.58
C ILE A 132 12.23 17.04 -0.33
N PHE A 133 13.56 17.15 -0.36
CA PHE A 133 14.44 16.77 0.75
C PHE A 133 14.75 17.92 1.75
N SER A 134 14.07 19.07 1.65
CA SER A 134 14.15 20.10 2.69
C SER A 134 13.01 19.94 3.70
N LYS A 135 13.21 20.22 4.93
CA LYS A 135 12.40 20.32 6.16
C LYS A 135 11.15 19.42 6.39
N ASN A 136 10.50 18.84 5.32
CA ASN A 136 9.34 17.92 5.42
C ASN A 136 9.51 16.66 4.55
N SER A 137 10.74 16.20 4.35
CA SER A 137 11.04 15.08 3.44
C SER A 137 10.33 13.77 3.81
N GLU A 138 10.16 13.49 5.09
CA GLU A 138 9.54 12.26 5.59
C GLU A 138 8.06 12.18 5.18
N LEU A 139 7.29 13.25 5.35
CA LEU A 139 5.88 13.30 4.97
C LEU A 139 5.68 13.17 3.45
N TYR A 140 6.48 13.88 2.64
CA TYR A 140 6.39 13.79 1.18
C TYR A 140 6.76 12.39 0.68
N THR A 141 7.77 11.76 1.27
CA THR A 141 8.13 10.38 0.95
C THR A 141 6.98 9.43 1.26
N CYS A 142 6.37 9.54 2.44
CA CYS A 142 5.22 8.71 2.81
C CYS A 142 4.02 8.93 1.90
N ILE A 143 3.69 10.17 1.52
CA ILE A 143 2.62 10.46 0.56
C ILE A 143 2.93 9.85 -0.81
N THR A 144 4.18 9.92 -1.27
CA THR A 144 4.58 9.34 -2.56
C THR A 144 4.44 7.81 -2.54
N VAL A 145 4.86 7.17 -1.44
CA VAL A 145 4.69 5.71 -1.26
C VAL A 145 3.20 5.35 -1.16
N PHE A 146 2.39 6.15 -0.45
CA PHE A 146 0.94 5.95 -0.37
C PHE A 146 0.28 5.97 -1.76
N LEU A 147 0.62 6.93 -2.59
CA LEU A 147 0.10 7.01 -3.97
C LEU A 147 0.55 5.82 -4.81
N PHE A 148 1.81 5.41 -4.67
CA PHE A 148 2.31 4.23 -5.34
C PHE A 148 1.51 2.99 -4.96
N VAL A 149 1.38 2.71 -3.67
CA VAL A 149 0.61 1.55 -3.16
C VAL A 149 -0.85 1.63 -3.61
N SER A 150 -1.46 2.82 -3.58
CA SER A 150 -2.82 3.05 -4.04
C SER A 150 -3.00 2.68 -5.51
N ILE A 151 -2.15 3.20 -6.40
CA ILE A 151 -2.22 2.90 -7.84
C ILE A 151 -1.90 1.41 -8.07
N PHE A 152 -0.90 0.87 -7.38
CA PHE A 152 -0.49 -0.52 -7.50
C PHE A 152 -1.66 -1.49 -7.21
N PHE A 153 -2.36 -1.34 -6.08
CA PHE A 153 -3.50 -2.21 -5.75
C PHE A 153 -4.76 -1.88 -6.54
N THR A 154 -4.89 -0.68 -7.09
CA THR A 154 -5.99 -0.36 -8.01
C THR A 154 -5.78 -1.04 -9.37
N VAL A 155 -4.54 -1.10 -9.84
CA VAL A 155 -4.17 -1.78 -11.11
C VAL A 155 -4.18 -3.31 -10.96
N SER A 156 -3.86 -3.82 -9.78
CA SER A 156 -3.77 -5.27 -9.52
C SER A 156 -4.53 -5.69 -8.26
N PRO A 157 -5.87 -5.56 -8.23
CA PRO A 157 -6.66 -5.91 -7.06
C PRO A 157 -6.61 -7.41 -6.72
N THR A 158 -6.41 -8.26 -7.73
CA THR A 158 -6.27 -9.72 -7.57
C THR A 158 -5.03 -10.15 -6.78
N LEU A 159 -4.07 -9.24 -6.55
CA LEU A 159 -2.91 -9.55 -5.71
C LEU A 159 -3.30 -9.83 -4.26
N ASP A 160 -4.33 -9.16 -3.75
CA ASP A 160 -4.88 -9.43 -2.42
C ASP A 160 -5.38 -10.88 -2.31
N LEU A 161 -6.15 -11.34 -3.31
CA LEU A 161 -6.62 -12.72 -3.37
C LEU A 161 -5.47 -13.70 -3.53
N PHE A 162 -4.51 -13.40 -4.41
CA PHE A 162 -3.35 -14.26 -4.63
C PHE A 162 -2.54 -14.45 -3.35
N VAL A 163 -2.22 -13.38 -2.63
CA VAL A 163 -1.44 -13.50 -1.37
C VAL A 163 -2.24 -14.25 -0.31
N SER A 164 -3.55 -14.01 -0.20
CA SER A 164 -4.40 -14.75 0.75
C SER A 164 -4.50 -16.24 0.40
N SER A 165 -4.53 -16.59 -0.91
CA SER A 165 -4.60 -17.98 -1.37
C SER A 165 -3.37 -18.82 -1.00
N LEU A 166 -2.20 -18.20 -0.81
CA LEU A 166 -0.98 -18.90 -0.39
C LEU A 166 -1.12 -19.51 1.04
N PHE A 167 -2.05 -19.01 1.82
CA PHE A 167 -2.29 -19.43 3.21
C PHE A 167 -3.66 -20.11 3.39
N TYR A 168 -4.38 -20.39 2.31
CA TYR A 168 -5.69 -21.04 2.33
C TYR A 168 -5.55 -22.54 1.98
N TYR A 169 -6.06 -23.40 2.83
CA TYR A 169 -5.97 -24.86 2.67
C TYR A 169 -7.27 -25.52 2.16
N GLY A 170 -8.28 -24.73 1.87
CA GLY A 170 -9.63 -25.24 1.54
C GLY A 170 -10.53 -25.35 2.78
N ASN A 171 -11.82 -25.67 2.54
CA ASN A 171 -12.85 -25.81 3.59
C ASN A 171 -12.91 -24.64 4.58
N SER A 172 -12.78 -23.40 4.08
CA SER A 172 -12.74 -22.18 4.89
C SER A 172 -11.62 -22.12 5.95
N GLN A 173 -10.54 -22.90 5.76
CA GLN A 173 -9.42 -22.96 6.72
C GLN A 173 -8.20 -22.22 6.19
N PHE A 174 -7.63 -21.37 7.05
CA PHE A 174 -6.37 -20.66 6.83
C PHE A 174 -5.25 -21.26 7.68
N PHE A 175 -3.98 -20.93 7.31
CA PHE A 175 -2.77 -21.47 7.94
C PHE A 175 -2.74 -21.26 9.47
N ILE A 176 -3.15 -20.09 9.96
CA ILE A 176 -3.27 -19.80 11.38
C ILE A 176 -4.75 -19.84 11.76
N GLN A 177 -5.11 -20.80 12.60
CA GLN A 177 -6.43 -20.87 13.21
C GLN A 177 -6.43 -20.17 14.58
N SER A 178 -7.62 -19.89 15.12
CA SER A 178 -7.79 -19.12 16.36
C SER A 178 -7.08 -19.72 17.58
N PHE A 179 -6.80 -21.03 17.56
CA PHE A 179 -6.16 -21.76 18.67
C PHE A 179 -4.70 -22.13 18.40
N ASP A 180 -4.12 -21.69 17.28
CA ASP A 180 -2.72 -21.97 17.01
C ASP A 180 -1.80 -21.16 17.94
N LEU A 181 -0.69 -21.78 18.34
CA LEU A 181 0.28 -21.17 19.25
C LEU A 181 0.74 -19.79 18.78
N LEU A 182 0.91 -19.60 17.46
CA LEU A 182 1.26 -18.30 16.88
C LEU A 182 0.18 -17.26 17.12
N SER A 183 -1.11 -17.62 16.95
CA SER A 183 -2.23 -16.71 17.22
C SER A 183 -2.25 -16.31 18.69
N ILE A 184 -2.09 -17.26 19.61
CA ILE A 184 -2.09 -17.03 21.07
C ILE A 184 -0.93 -16.10 21.44
N ILE A 185 0.31 -16.37 21.00
CA ILE A 185 1.48 -15.58 21.36
C ILE A 185 1.34 -14.15 20.84
N PHE A 186 1.02 -13.96 19.59
CA PHE A 186 1.08 -12.62 18.96
C PHE A 186 -0.19 -11.81 19.16
N ARG A 187 -1.36 -12.43 19.15
CA ARG A 187 -2.64 -11.73 19.25
C ARG A 187 -3.15 -11.63 20.69
N ASP A 188 -3.05 -12.72 21.44
CA ASP A 188 -3.67 -12.78 22.78
C ASP A 188 -2.70 -12.38 23.89
N ILE A 189 -1.38 -12.42 23.64
CA ILE A 189 -0.35 -12.00 24.60
C ILE A 189 0.35 -10.72 24.14
N PHE A 190 1.03 -10.74 22.98
CA PHE A 190 1.90 -9.64 22.55
C PHE A 190 1.11 -8.37 22.20
N LEU A 191 -0.01 -8.48 21.46
CA LEU A 191 -0.80 -7.33 21.07
C LEU A 191 -1.46 -6.61 22.27
N PRO A 192 -2.13 -7.30 23.23
CA PRO A 192 -2.63 -6.66 24.44
C PRO A 192 -1.52 -6.04 25.28
N PHE A 193 -0.37 -6.72 25.43
CA PHE A 193 0.79 -6.16 26.11
C PHE A 193 1.27 -4.86 25.45
N LEU A 194 1.37 -4.84 24.13
CA LEU A 194 1.76 -3.65 23.37
C LEU A 194 0.72 -2.53 23.53
N LEU A 195 -0.58 -2.84 23.49
CA LEU A 195 -1.65 -1.88 23.70
C LEU A 195 -1.64 -1.29 25.13
N ILE A 196 -1.45 -2.13 26.13
CA ILE A 196 -1.32 -1.68 27.54
C ILE A 196 -0.10 -0.77 27.65
N TYR A 197 1.03 -1.15 27.09
CA TYR A 197 2.24 -0.36 27.09
C TYR A 197 2.02 1.01 26.41
N ILE A 198 1.39 1.03 25.24
CA ILE A 198 1.17 2.26 24.45
C ILE A 198 0.11 3.18 25.12
N LEU A 199 -0.96 2.63 25.67
CA LEU A 199 -2.09 3.41 26.18
C LEU A 199 -1.99 3.71 27.68
N VAL A 200 -1.61 2.70 28.48
CA VAL A 200 -1.65 2.83 29.95
C VAL A 200 -0.36 3.42 30.51
N PHE A 201 0.79 3.01 29.96
CA PHE A 201 2.07 3.46 30.48
C PHE A 201 2.28 4.98 30.43
N PRO A 202 1.90 5.73 29.37
CA PRO A 202 1.99 7.19 29.37
C PRO A 202 1.11 7.85 30.42
N ILE A 203 -0.01 7.23 30.80
CA ILE A 203 -0.90 7.76 31.86
C ILE A 203 -0.17 7.81 33.21
N PHE A 204 0.61 6.79 33.54
CA PHE A 204 1.42 6.80 34.77
C PHE A 204 2.44 7.96 34.76
N GLY A 205 3.10 8.21 33.64
CA GLY A 205 4.01 9.35 33.51
C GLY A 205 3.32 10.71 33.75
N LEU A 206 2.08 10.84 33.28
CA LEU A 206 1.28 12.05 33.47
C LEU A 206 0.82 12.22 34.92
N PHE A 207 0.34 11.14 35.55
CA PHE A 207 -0.18 11.18 36.93
C PHE A 207 0.92 11.43 37.96
N PHE A 208 2.04 10.76 37.83
CA PHE A 208 3.12 10.83 38.81
C PHE A 208 4.14 11.95 38.50
N LYS A 209 3.96 12.69 37.37
CA LYS A 209 4.90 13.73 36.91
C LYS A 209 6.36 13.26 36.86
N ILE A 210 6.56 11.97 36.57
CA ILE A 210 7.88 11.33 36.51
C ILE A 210 8.41 11.50 35.09
N ASP A 211 9.60 12.06 34.96
CA ASP A 211 10.34 12.05 33.70
C ASP A 211 10.68 10.60 33.35
N PHE A 212 10.23 10.16 32.20
CA PHE A 212 10.41 8.79 31.77
C PHE A 212 11.69 8.65 30.94
N ILE A 213 12.61 7.80 31.38
CA ILE A 213 13.85 7.50 30.66
C ILE A 213 13.69 6.16 29.96
N PHE A 214 13.75 6.16 28.63
CA PHE A 214 13.66 4.94 27.83
C PHE A 214 14.74 5.00 26.72
N PHE A 215 15.58 3.98 26.64
CA PHE A 215 16.73 3.92 25.73
C PHE A 215 17.57 5.20 25.75
N ASN A 216 17.97 5.68 26.92
CA ASN A 216 18.79 6.89 27.15
C ASN A 216 18.13 8.21 26.68
N TYR A 217 16.84 8.19 26.35
CA TYR A 217 16.07 9.39 26.06
C TYR A 217 15.14 9.73 27.21
N LYS A 218 15.17 10.97 27.66
CA LYS A 218 14.31 11.47 28.72
C LYS A 218 13.09 12.15 28.12
N PHE A 219 11.93 11.48 28.19
CA PHE A 219 10.68 12.03 27.69
C PHE A 219 10.12 13.07 28.65
N SER A 220 9.84 14.25 28.12
CA SER A 220 9.11 15.29 28.83
C SER A 220 7.61 14.95 28.94
N ILE A 221 6.92 15.56 29.90
CA ILE A 221 5.45 15.40 30.06
C ILE A 221 4.72 15.79 28.77
N LYS A 222 5.16 16.83 28.06
CA LYS A 222 4.57 17.24 26.77
C LYS A 222 4.69 16.17 25.69
N GLU A 223 5.84 15.51 25.59
CA GLU A 223 6.06 14.42 24.64
C GLU A 223 5.26 13.18 25.00
N ILE A 224 5.15 12.85 26.30
CA ILE A 224 4.29 11.74 26.78
C ILE A 224 2.82 12.01 26.39
N THR A 225 2.33 13.23 26.62
CA THR A 225 0.97 13.63 26.22
C THR A 225 0.77 13.54 24.71
N LEU A 226 1.77 13.96 23.93
CA LEU A 226 1.76 13.87 22.46
C LEU A 226 1.70 12.42 21.99
N ILE A 227 2.50 11.52 22.58
CA ILE A 227 2.47 10.09 22.26
C ILE A 227 1.06 9.55 22.52
N TRP A 228 0.52 9.79 23.70
CA TRP A 228 -0.80 9.29 24.09
C TRP A 228 -1.91 9.81 23.18
N PHE A 229 -1.95 11.12 22.93
CA PHE A 229 -2.92 11.75 22.04
C PHE A 229 -2.83 11.18 20.62
N SER A 230 -1.61 11.01 20.11
CA SER A 230 -1.35 10.46 18.79
C SER A 230 -1.86 9.02 18.67
N GLN A 231 -1.67 8.17 19.69
CA GLN A 231 -2.15 6.78 19.69
C GLN A 231 -3.68 6.71 19.70
N ILE A 232 -4.33 7.49 20.55
CA ILE A 232 -5.79 7.57 20.59
C ILE A 232 -6.34 8.03 19.25
N LEU A 233 -5.84 9.14 18.73
CA LEU A 233 -6.35 9.70 17.49
C LEU A 233 -6.13 8.77 16.29
N THR A 234 -4.96 8.15 16.19
CA THR A 234 -4.62 7.30 15.05
C THR A 234 -5.29 5.94 15.14
N ILE A 235 -5.11 5.21 16.26
CA ILE A 235 -5.55 3.82 16.38
C ILE A 235 -7.04 3.74 16.71
N LEU A 236 -7.47 4.40 17.78
CA LEU A 236 -8.84 4.26 18.25
C LEU A 236 -9.82 5.03 17.35
N VAL A 237 -9.55 6.31 17.07
CA VAL A 237 -10.49 7.14 16.34
C VAL A 237 -10.39 6.86 14.83
N PHE A 238 -9.25 7.14 14.22
CA PHE A 238 -9.18 7.12 12.75
C PHE A 238 -9.28 5.71 12.19
N ILE A 239 -8.52 4.77 12.72
CA ILE A 239 -8.48 3.40 12.17
C ILE A 239 -9.70 2.59 12.58
N ASN A 240 -9.98 2.50 13.89
CA ASN A 240 -11.05 1.60 14.35
C ASN A 240 -12.45 2.22 14.26
N LEU A 241 -12.65 3.52 14.57
CA LEU A 241 -13.97 4.13 14.50
C LEU A 241 -14.32 4.61 13.08
N VAL A 242 -13.37 5.21 12.36
CA VAL A 242 -13.66 5.79 11.04
C VAL A 242 -13.48 4.76 9.94
N LEU A 243 -12.27 4.29 9.70
CA LEU A 243 -11.99 3.45 8.52
C LEU A 243 -12.70 2.10 8.56
N LYS A 244 -12.65 1.36 9.67
CA LYS A 244 -13.28 0.04 9.75
C LYS A 244 -14.80 0.07 9.62
N ASN A 245 -15.45 1.13 10.11
CA ASN A 245 -16.90 1.23 10.04
C ASN A 245 -17.41 1.79 8.72
N LEU A 246 -16.62 2.69 8.07
CA LEU A 246 -17.02 3.31 6.82
C LEU A 246 -16.71 2.47 5.58
N TRP A 247 -15.65 1.64 5.61
CA TRP A 247 -15.22 0.91 4.43
C TRP A 247 -16.05 -0.35 4.14
N GLY A 248 -16.50 -1.04 5.19
CA GLY A 248 -17.38 -2.19 5.09
C GLY A 248 -16.80 -3.40 4.32
N ARG A 249 -15.48 -3.48 4.10
CA ARG A 249 -14.80 -4.53 3.34
C ARG A 249 -14.85 -5.86 4.06
N ALA A 250 -15.29 -6.94 3.38
CA ALA A 250 -15.23 -8.31 3.90
C ALA A 250 -13.77 -8.75 4.14
N ARG A 251 -13.56 -9.67 5.07
CA ARG A 251 -12.26 -10.31 5.33
C ARG A 251 -11.98 -11.42 4.33
N PRO A 252 -10.71 -11.84 4.14
CA PRO A 252 -10.39 -13.01 3.31
C PRO A 252 -11.23 -14.25 3.67
N GLY A 253 -11.38 -14.56 4.96
CA GLY A 253 -12.19 -15.71 5.40
C GLY A 253 -13.68 -15.62 5.11
N ASP A 254 -14.19 -14.43 4.79
CA ASP A 254 -15.62 -14.19 4.56
C ASP A 254 -15.98 -14.09 3.07
N VAL A 255 -14.99 -14.10 2.15
CA VAL A 255 -15.26 -13.96 0.71
C VAL A 255 -15.47 -15.30 0.02
N LEU A 256 -16.24 -15.28 -1.09
CA LEU A 256 -16.61 -16.47 -1.87
C LEU A 256 -15.40 -17.28 -2.32
N GLU A 257 -14.30 -16.60 -2.69
CA GLU A 257 -13.05 -17.22 -3.16
C GLU A 257 -12.40 -18.14 -2.11
N PHE A 258 -12.72 -17.95 -0.82
CA PHE A 258 -12.21 -18.74 0.28
C PHE A 258 -13.29 -19.45 1.10
N GLY A 259 -14.46 -19.68 0.47
CA GLY A 259 -15.54 -20.44 1.08
C GLY A 259 -16.46 -19.63 2.01
N GLY A 260 -16.39 -18.31 1.99
CA GLY A 260 -17.34 -17.42 2.66
C GLY A 260 -18.53 -17.07 1.76
N GLU A 261 -19.35 -16.10 2.18
CA GLU A 261 -20.59 -15.69 1.49
C GLU A 261 -20.50 -14.30 0.84
N SER A 262 -19.45 -13.53 1.14
CA SER A 262 -19.30 -12.15 0.67
C SER A 262 -18.55 -12.06 -0.64
N ILE A 263 -18.85 -11.02 -1.45
CA ILE A 263 -18.11 -10.73 -2.67
C ILE A 263 -16.83 -9.97 -2.31
N PHE A 264 -15.69 -10.35 -2.92
CA PHE A 264 -14.44 -9.62 -2.80
C PHE A 264 -14.58 -8.19 -3.33
N THR A 265 -14.10 -7.22 -2.56
CA THR A 265 -14.02 -5.80 -2.97
C THR A 265 -12.59 -5.30 -2.93
N SER A 266 -12.21 -4.50 -3.93
CA SER A 266 -10.91 -3.84 -3.95
C SER A 266 -10.79 -2.80 -2.83
N TRP A 267 -9.56 -2.45 -2.45
CA TRP A 267 -9.27 -1.54 -1.35
C TRP A 267 -9.99 -0.18 -1.44
N TYR A 268 -10.24 0.33 -2.66
CA TYR A 268 -10.86 1.64 -2.91
C TYR A 268 -12.39 1.60 -2.98
N GLN A 269 -12.99 0.40 -2.96
CA GLN A 269 -14.44 0.22 -3.06
C GLN A 269 -15.05 0.17 -1.66
N LEU A 270 -15.99 1.07 -1.41
CA LEU A 270 -16.84 0.98 -0.23
C LEU A 270 -17.81 -0.19 -0.39
N SER A 271 -18.06 -0.91 0.69
CA SER A 271 -18.88 -2.12 0.69
C SER A 271 -19.80 -2.14 1.91
N ASN A 272 -20.90 -2.87 1.78
CA ASN A 272 -21.80 -3.19 2.89
C ASN A 272 -21.69 -4.65 3.34
N ALA A 273 -20.69 -5.38 2.86
CA ALA A 273 -20.48 -6.80 3.17
C ALA A 273 -20.13 -7.05 4.64
N CYS A 274 -19.58 -6.07 5.32
CA CYS A 274 -19.24 -6.14 6.74
C CYS A 274 -19.80 -4.92 7.48
N LYS A 275 -20.48 -5.16 8.63
CA LYS A 275 -21.08 -4.07 9.44
C LYS A 275 -20.17 -3.56 10.56
N THR A 276 -19.38 -4.43 11.16
CA THR A 276 -18.54 -4.12 12.32
C THR A 276 -17.21 -4.86 12.25
N ASN A 277 -16.13 -4.21 12.69
CA ASN A 277 -14.77 -4.76 12.71
C ASN A 277 -14.32 -5.33 11.36
N CYS A 278 -14.54 -4.57 10.31
CA CYS A 278 -14.29 -4.94 8.92
C CYS A 278 -12.80 -5.06 8.57
N SER A 279 -12.50 -5.55 7.36
CA SER A 279 -11.12 -5.86 6.95
C SER A 279 -10.24 -4.61 6.80
N PHE A 280 -10.74 -3.56 6.15
CA PHE A 280 -9.93 -2.37 5.82
C PHE A 280 -9.99 -1.32 6.94
N VAL A 281 -8.88 -0.94 7.54
CA VAL A 281 -7.50 -1.45 7.46
C VAL A 281 -7.19 -2.35 8.65
N SER A 282 -6.03 -3.05 8.64
CA SER A 282 -5.61 -3.91 9.76
C SER A 282 -5.31 -3.12 11.01
N GLY A 283 -6.14 -3.29 12.06
CA GLY A 283 -5.94 -2.66 13.37
C GLY A 283 -4.69 -3.17 14.07
N ASP A 284 -4.45 -4.49 14.05
CA ASP A 284 -3.30 -5.12 14.70
C ASP A 284 -1.97 -4.63 14.09
N ALA A 285 -1.90 -4.56 12.76
CA ALA A 285 -0.74 -3.97 12.06
C ALA A 285 -0.54 -2.50 12.43
N SER A 286 -1.61 -1.72 12.53
CA SER A 286 -1.56 -0.31 12.92
C SER A 286 -0.96 -0.09 14.29
N VAL A 287 -1.27 -0.96 15.26
CA VAL A 287 -0.66 -0.92 16.60
C VAL A 287 0.85 -1.11 16.50
N GLY A 288 1.32 -2.10 15.72
CA GLY A 288 2.75 -2.29 15.50
C GLY A 288 3.42 -1.09 14.84
N PHE A 289 2.82 -0.57 13.76
CA PHE A 289 3.35 0.60 13.06
C PHE A 289 3.31 1.89 13.89
N SER A 290 2.47 1.98 14.91
CA SER A 290 2.32 3.18 15.74
C SER A 290 3.55 3.50 16.60
N ILE A 291 4.44 2.53 16.81
CA ILE A 291 5.75 2.74 17.48
C ILE A 291 6.57 3.81 16.76
N VAL A 292 6.27 4.12 15.48
CA VAL A 292 6.92 5.18 14.71
C VAL A 292 6.91 6.54 15.42
N ILE A 293 5.94 6.83 16.28
CA ILE A 293 5.89 8.08 17.05
C ILE A 293 7.14 8.28 17.90
N LEU A 294 7.69 7.20 18.47
CA LEU A 294 8.93 7.25 19.25
C LEU A 294 10.12 7.64 18.38
N TYR A 295 10.21 7.10 17.16
CA TYR A 295 11.24 7.55 16.18
C TYR A 295 11.07 9.02 15.84
N LEU A 296 9.86 9.48 15.62
CA LEU A 296 9.58 10.85 15.20
C LEU A 296 9.96 11.87 16.29
N ILE A 297 9.85 11.49 17.56
CA ILE A 297 10.24 12.31 18.71
C ILE A 297 11.75 12.20 18.97
N THR A 298 12.25 10.98 19.15
CA THR A 298 13.65 10.74 19.61
C THR A 298 14.70 10.80 18.50
N LYS A 299 14.26 10.65 17.23
CA LYS A 299 15.12 10.45 16.05
C LYS A 299 16.03 9.21 16.13
N ASN A 300 15.78 8.31 17.08
CA ASN A 300 16.48 7.04 17.18
C ASN A 300 15.91 6.03 16.17
N VAL A 301 16.74 5.64 15.20
CA VAL A 301 16.39 4.75 14.07
C VAL A 301 15.93 3.36 14.54
N LEU A 302 16.34 2.93 15.75
CA LEU A 302 15.88 1.68 16.33
C LEU A 302 14.35 1.61 16.42
N PHE A 303 13.69 2.70 16.83
CA PHE A 303 12.23 2.75 16.91
C PHE A 303 11.55 2.69 15.55
N LEU A 304 12.19 3.19 14.49
CA LEU A 304 11.70 3.01 13.12
C LEU A 304 11.73 1.53 12.70
N TYR A 305 12.84 0.84 12.95
CA TYR A 305 12.94 -0.59 12.66
C TYR A 305 11.95 -1.41 13.50
N LEU A 306 11.84 -1.12 14.79
CA LEU A 306 10.85 -1.79 15.65
C LEU A 306 9.42 -1.58 15.15
N SER A 307 9.07 -0.36 14.73
CA SER A 307 7.76 -0.05 14.15
C SER A 307 7.50 -0.86 12.87
N LEU A 308 8.45 -0.88 11.95
CA LEU A 308 8.29 -1.61 10.69
C LEU A 308 8.21 -3.13 10.93
N VAL A 309 9.09 -3.68 11.74
CA VAL A 309 9.12 -5.12 12.03
C VAL A 309 7.85 -5.56 12.75
N SER A 310 7.43 -4.86 13.81
CA SER A 310 6.21 -5.22 14.55
C SER A 310 4.95 -5.06 13.72
N GLY A 311 4.83 -3.99 12.93
CA GLY A 311 3.68 -3.75 12.06
C GLY A 311 3.57 -4.79 10.94
N ILE A 312 4.68 -5.11 10.27
CA ILE A 312 4.73 -6.15 9.24
C ILE A 312 4.43 -7.53 9.85
N LEU A 313 5.04 -7.88 10.99
CA LEU A 313 4.86 -9.16 11.63
C LEU A 313 3.41 -9.39 12.06
N LEU A 314 2.82 -8.43 12.80
CA LEU A 314 1.42 -8.50 13.21
C LEU A 314 0.48 -8.56 11.99
N GLY A 315 0.74 -7.74 10.96
CA GLY A 315 -0.02 -7.75 9.73
C GLY A 315 0.08 -9.07 8.98
N PHE A 316 1.26 -9.66 8.89
CA PHE A 316 1.49 -10.93 8.22
C PHE A 316 0.76 -12.09 8.90
N ILE A 317 0.78 -12.13 10.24
CA ILE A 317 0.01 -13.11 11.03
C ILE A 317 -1.49 -12.99 10.69
N ARG A 318 -2.00 -11.75 10.54
CA ARG A 318 -3.42 -11.53 10.17
C ARG A 318 -3.73 -11.98 8.75
N ILE A 319 -2.78 -11.87 7.81
CA ILE A 319 -2.93 -12.41 6.45
C ILE A 319 -2.99 -13.94 6.51
N MET A 320 -2.05 -14.59 7.21
CA MET A 320 -2.00 -16.04 7.39
C MET A 320 -3.26 -16.61 8.09
N ALA A 321 -3.94 -15.79 8.90
CA ALA A 321 -5.18 -16.17 9.60
C ALA A 321 -6.45 -15.83 8.78
N GLY A 322 -6.35 -15.37 7.53
CA GLY A 322 -7.51 -14.97 6.73
C GLY A 322 -8.27 -13.75 7.30
N GLY A 323 -7.65 -12.96 8.18
CA GLY A 323 -8.27 -11.82 8.83
C GLY A 323 -8.17 -10.51 8.06
N HIS A 324 -7.14 -10.35 7.24
CA HIS A 324 -6.85 -9.14 6.48
C HIS A 324 -6.16 -9.46 5.15
N PHE A 325 -6.42 -8.64 4.14
CA PHE A 325 -5.68 -8.67 2.87
C PHE A 325 -4.33 -7.95 2.99
N LEU A 326 -3.43 -8.19 2.03
CA LEU A 326 -2.12 -7.52 1.98
C LEU A 326 -2.27 -5.99 1.90
N SER A 327 -3.20 -5.50 1.08
CA SER A 327 -3.49 -4.07 0.98
C SER A 327 -3.93 -3.48 2.31
N ASP A 328 -4.76 -4.17 3.11
CA ASP A 328 -5.22 -3.70 4.43
C ASP A 328 -4.06 -3.46 5.40
N VAL A 329 -3.03 -4.31 5.34
CA VAL A 329 -1.83 -4.21 6.17
C VAL A 329 -0.93 -3.05 5.72
N LEU A 330 -0.70 -2.91 4.41
CA LEU A 330 0.14 -1.85 3.88
C LEU A 330 -0.49 -0.45 4.09
N PHE A 331 -1.80 -0.33 3.84
CA PHE A 331 -2.50 0.92 4.11
C PHE A 331 -2.58 1.23 5.61
N ALA A 332 -2.68 0.22 6.48
CA ALA A 332 -2.60 0.42 7.92
C ALA A 332 -1.27 1.10 8.33
N GLY A 333 -0.16 0.61 7.81
CA GLY A 333 1.15 1.23 8.04
C GLY A 333 1.24 2.66 7.50
N LEU A 334 0.82 2.86 6.26
CA LEU A 334 0.89 4.17 5.61
C LEU A 334 0.01 5.22 6.31
N PHE A 335 -1.24 4.91 6.62
CA PHE A 335 -2.11 5.81 7.36
C PHE A 335 -1.55 6.12 8.75
N THR A 336 -1.05 5.10 9.45
CA THR A 336 -0.46 5.29 10.78
C THR A 336 0.75 6.23 10.73
N ILE A 337 1.68 6.03 9.80
CA ILE A 337 2.88 6.85 9.67
C ILE A 337 2.52 8.29 9.25
N ILE A 338 1.64 8.46 8.25
CA ILE A 338 1.23 9.78 7.74
C ILE A 338 0.54 10.59 8.85
N LEU A 339 -0.40 9.98 9.59
CA LEU A 339 -1.10 10.68 10.66
C LEU A 339 -0.15 11.11 11.78
N ASN A 340 0.76 10.24 12.19
CA ASN A 340 1.78 10.59 13.19
C ASN A 340 2.70 11.72 12.70
N LEU A 341 3.09 11.74 11.44
CA LEU A 341 3.86 12.84 10.86
C LEU A 341 3.08 14.16 10.84
N ILE A 342 1.78 14.11 10.52
CA ILE A 342 0.89 15.28 10.56
C ILE A 342 0.77 15.82 11.99
N ILE A 343 0.51 14.94 12.96
CA ILE A 343 0.36 15.32 14.38
C ILE A 343 1.64 15.98 14.90
N ILE A 344 2.81 15.41 14.62
CA ILE A 344 4.09 16.00 15.02
C ILE A 344 4.35 17.33 14.31
N HIS A 345 3.99 17.46 13.04
CA HIS A 345 4.14 18.72 12.33
C HIS A 345 3.32 19.84 12.98
N PHE A 346 2.05 19.58 13.34
CA PHE A 346 1.22 20.55 14.06
C PHE A 346 1.73 20.84 15.46
N TYR A 347 2.18 19.82 16.19
CA TYR A 347 2.75 19.99 17.52
C TYR A 347 3.96 20.94 17.49
N LYS A 348 4.89 20.72 16.57
CA LYS A 348 6.08 21.60 16.42
C LYS A 348 5.71 23.03 16.04
N LYS A 349 4.71 23.21 15.18
CA LYS A 349 4.24 24.54 14.78
C LYS A 349 3.63 25.33 15.95
N ILE A 350 3.07 24.65 16.97
CA ILE A 350 2.42 25.27 18.13
C ILE A 350 3.45 25.57 19.23
N TYR A 351 4.47 24.72 19.39
CA TYR A 351 5.35 24.78 20.57
C TYR A 351 6.81 25.14 20.25
N GLU A 352 7.21 25.17 18.99
CA GLU A 352 8.49 25.66 18.47
C GLU A 352 8.24 26.90 17.56
#